data_504eaf6c3d34faf18f2e635b867355a3
#
_entry.id   504eaf6c3d34faf18f2e635b867355a3
#
_cell.length_a   1.000
_cell.length_b   1.000
_cell.length_c   1.000
_cell.angle_alpha   90.00
_cell.angle_beta   90.00
_cell.angle_gamma   90.00
#
_symmetry.space_group_name_H-M   'P 1'
#
loop_
_entity.id
_entity.type
_entity.pdbx_description
1 polymer ?
#
loop_
_entity_poly.entity_id
_entity_poly.type
_entity_poly.pdbx_seq_one_letter_code
_entity_poly.pdbx_strand_id
1 'polypeptide(L)'
;MGKVIIQNYTCKNPITMIGFEAGICWGADTGDEKKYYRRGLDCLESGHGRTFEFPDVYLTLEGYSARVIREWYTHIGGQPTRLQASTRYIDYEHGFDYVTPPSIAERSAAKAVYDELMAEIQKHLARLDALGVSREDSAMGLPLGMETRIVCKHNLRNLMDMSRQRMCSRAYHEYRALFSDLCRELSGYSEEWEYTVSHYFMPKCRSIGFCPEKHSCGRMPPRE
;
A
#
# COMPACT_ATOMS: atom_id res chain seq x y z
N MET A 1 -15.24 3.71 -0.61
CA MET A 1 -13.94 3.89 -1.31
C MET A 1 -12.88 3.92 -0.23
N GLY A 2 -11.81 3.15 -0.38
CA GLY A 2 -10.79 3.00 0.64
C GLY A 2 -10.11 4.33 1.00
N LYS A 3 -9.47 4.37 2.16
CA LYS A 3 -8.79 5.55 2.70
C LYS A 3 -7.39 5.17 3.19
N VAL A 4 -6.39 6.00 2.85
CA VAL A 4 -5.04 5.97 3.40
C VAL A 4 -4.87 7.12 4.38
N ILE A 5 -4.36 6.85 5.56
CA ILE A 5 -4.11 7.84 6.60
C ILE A 5 -2.63 7.75 6.98
N ILE A 6 -1.86 8.79 6.73
CA ILE A 6 -0.47 8.89 7.17
C ILE A 6 -0.46 9.33 8.65
N GLN A 7 0.21 8.55 9.48
CA GLN A 7 0.31 8.82 10.91
C GLN A 7 1.32 9.94 11.18
N ASN A 8 1.06 10.77 12.20
CA ASN A 8 1.83 11.98 12.53
C ASN A 8 3.28 11.73 12.98
N TYR A 9 3.63 10.48 13.30
CA TYR A 9 4.99 10.05 13.63
C TYR A 9 5.77 9.48 12.43
N THR A 10 5.19 9.56 11.22
CA THR A 10 5.91 9.32 9.96
C THR A 10 7.07 10.31 9.83
N CYS A 11 8.22 9.85 9.32
CA CYS A 11 9.34 10.74 9.03
C CYS A 11 8.89 11.89 8.13
N LYS A 12 9.01 13.12 8.61
CA LYS A 12 8.53 14.30 7.86
C LYS A 12 9.49 14.72 6.75
N ASN A 13 10.79 14.56 6.99
CA ASN A 13 11.85 15.00 6.10
C ASN A 13 12.73 13.82 5.65
N PRO A 14 12.23 12.95 4.74
CA PRO A 14 12.93 11.72 4.35
C PRO A 14 14.25 11.97 3.65
N ILE A 15 14.36 13.01 2.81
CA ILE A 15 15.58 13.36 2.08
C ILE A 15 16.66 13.86 3.05
N THR A 16 16.27 14.75 3.94
CA THR A 16 17.16 15.27 5.00
C THR A 16 17.66 14.16 5.92
N MET A 17 16.77 13.23 6.32
CA MET A 17 17.13 12.05 7.13
C MET A 17 18.15 11.17 6.39
N ILE A 18 17.90 10.83 5.13
CA ILE A 18 18.85 10.05 4.30
C ILE A 18 20.23 10.70 4.30
N GLY A 19 20.29 12.00 4.10
CA GLY A 19 21.55 12.72 4.02
C GLY A 19 22.28 12.85 5.36
N PHE A 20 21.55 12.94 6.47
CA PHE A 20 22.12 12.87 7.82
C PHE A 20 22.76 11.50 8.04
N GLU A 21 22.01 10.42 7.87
CA GLU A 21 22.47 9.05 8.09
C GLU A 21 23.68 8.69 7.18
N ALA A 22 23.62 9.06 5.90
CA ALA A 22 24.72 8.84 4.97
C ALA A 22 25.99 9.60 5.38
N GLY A 23 25.83 10.76 6.00
CA GLY A 23 26.97 11.58 6.46
C GLY A 23 27.87 10.88 7.46
N ILE A 24 27.31 10.00 8.29
CA ILE A 24 28.07 9.22 9.28
C ILE A 24 29.15 8.37 8.61
N CYS A 25 28.88 7.81 7.44
CA CYS A 25 29.83 6.98 6.70
C CYS A 25 31.08 7.74 6.24
N TRP A 26 31.01 9.06 6.14
CA TRP A 26 32.11 9.91 5.71
C TRP A 26 32.70 10.77 6.83
N GLY A 27 32.29 10.53 8.08
CA GLY A 27 32.73 11.35 9.23
C GLY A 27 32.30 12.81 9.08
N ALA A 28 31.20 13.07 8.39
CA ALA A 28 30.71 14.43 8.17
C ALA A 28 30.25 15.07 9.48
N ASP A 29 30.52 16.37 9.63
CA ASP A 29 30.02 17.16 10.74
C ASP A 29 28.47 17.20 10.74
N THR A 30 27.89 16.99 11.91
CA THR A 30 26.44 16.84 12.15
C THR A 30 25.74 18.17 12.45
N GLY A 31 26.27 19.31 12.00
CA GLY A 31 25.73 20.65 12.35
C GLY A 31 25.01 21.40 11.23
N ASP A 32 25.02 20.91 9.98
CA ASP A 32 24.56 21.68 8.82
C ASP A 32 23.42 20.98 8.06
N GLU A 33 22.18 21.30 8.39
CA GLU A 33 20.97 20.69 7.78
C GLU A 33 20.88 20.91 6.26
N LYS A 34 21.41 22.03 5.74
CA LYS A 34 21.43 22.28 4.28
C LYS A 34 22.33 21.27 3.56
N LYS A 35 23.40 20.82 4.19
CA LYS A 35 24.25 19.75 3.64
C LYS A 35 23.53 18.40 3.67
N TYR A 36 22.66 18.15 4.67
CA TYR A 36 21.91 16.90 4.74
C TYR A 36 20.95 16.74 3.57
N TYR A 37 20.14 17.76 3.30
CA TYR A 37 19.21 17.70 2.18
C TYR A 37 19.92 17.42 0.84
N ARG A 38 20.99 18.16 0.54
CA ARG A 38 21.77 17.95 -0.69
C ARG A 38 22.36 16.55 -0.77
N ARG A 39 22.98 16.07 0.31
CA ARG A 39 23.54 14.71 0.38
C ARG A 39 22.46 13.65 0.25
N GLY A 40 21.27 13.89 0.79
CA GLY A 40 20.12 13.01 0.64
C GLY A 40 19.67 12.87 -0.81
N LEU A 41 19.64 13.98 -1.55
CA LEU A 41 19.39 13.97 -3.00
C LEU A 41 20.46 13.18 -3.76
N ASP A 42 21.75 13.41 -3.48
CA ASP A 42 22.85 12.66 -4.09
C ASP A 42 22.73 11.15 -3.83
N CYS A 43 22.29 10.74 -2.64
CA CYS A 43 22.02 9.34 -2.31
C CYS A 43 20.84 8.76 -3.08
N LEU A 44 19.77 9.53 -3.26
CA LEU A 44 18.60 9.10 -4.04
C LEU A 44 18.95 8.93 -5.52
N GLU A 45 19.67 9.90 -6.10
CA GLU A 45 20.11 9.88 -7.50
C GLU A 45 21.08 8.74 -7.80
N SER A 46 22.03 8.49 -6.91
CA SER A 46 23.01 7.42 -7.05
C SER A 46 22.52 6.04 -6.61
N GLY A 47 21.33 5.95 -6.02
CA GLY A 47 20.71 4.68 -5.65
C GLY A 47 21.32 4.00 -4.42
N HIS A 48 21.82 4.77 -3.43
CA HIS A 48 22.39 4.25 -2.17
C HIS A 48 21.29 3.63 -1.28
N GLY A 49 20.75 2.49 -1.70
CA GLY A 49 19.53 1.86 -1.17
C GLY A 49 19.53 1.58 0.32
N ARG A 50 20.67 1.39 1.00
CA ARG A 50 20.71 1.20 2.45
C ARG A 50 20.21 2.42 3.21
N THR A 51 20.48 3.62 2.73
CA THR A 51 20.06 4.86 3.38
C THR A 51 18.54 5.07 3.29
N PHE A 52 17.88 4.46 2.31
CA PHE A 52 16.41 4.52 2.14
C PHE A 52 15.65 3.65 3.13
N GLU A 53 16.34 2.84 3.93
CA GLU A 53 15.75 2.03 4.98
C GLU A 53 15.50 2.82 6.28
N PHE A 54 16.07 4.02 6.42
CA PHE A 54 15.89 4.87 7.61
C PHE A 54 14.56 5.64 7.62
N PRO A 55 14.11 6.31 6.54
CA PRO A 55 12.83 6.99 6.59
C PRO A 55 11.68 5.99 6.64
N ASP A 56 10.95 6.00 7.76
CA ASP A 56 9.77 5.16 7.98
C ASP A 56 8.47 5.93 7.72
N VAL A 57 7.52 5.24 7.10
CA VAL A 57 6.13 5.67 6.92
C VAL A 57 5.23 4.78 7.74
N TYR A 58 4.45 5.38 8.61
CA TYR A 58 3.42 4.72 9.40
C TYR A 58 2.06 5.11 8.84
N LEU A 59 1.23 4.15 8.54
CA LEU A 59 -0.05 4.41 7.88
C LEU A 59 -1.15 3.46 8.35
N THR A 60 -2.38 3.93 8.23
CA THR A 60 -3.59 3.13 8.36
C THR A 60 -4.27 3.03 6.99
N LEU A 61 -4.65 1.83 6.60
CA LEU A 61 -5.48 1.56 5.44
C LEU A 61 -6.86 1.11 5.90
N GLU A 62 -7.92 1.73 5.40
CA GLU A 62 -9.31 1.43 5.76
C GLU A 62 -10.18 1.32 4.52
N GLY A 63 -11.19 0.45 4.54
CA GLY A 63 -12.16 0.34 3.44
C GLY A 63 -11.59 -0.25 2.15
N TYR A 64 -10.49 -0.99 2.24
CA TYR A 64 -9.96 -1.80 1.15
C TYR A 64 -10.30 -3.28 1.38
N SER A 65 -10.45 -4.04 0.30
CA SER A 65 -10.80 -5.46 0.40
C SER A 65 -9.72 -6.30 1.08
N ALA A 66 -10.13 -7.35 1.79
CA ALA A 66 -9.21 -8.35 2.32
C ALA A 66 -8.32 -8.95 1.22
N ARG A 67 -8.82 -9.01 -0.03
CA ARG A 67 -8.05 -9.44 -1.19
C ARG A 67 -6.83 -8.57 -1.46
N VAL A 68 -7.00 -7.24 -1.53
CA VAL A 68 -5.88 -6.35 -1.81
C VAL A 68 -4.91 -6.29 -0.64
N ILE A 69 -5.43 -6.37 0.59
CA ILE A 69 -4.58 -6.41 1.79
C ILE A 69 -3.75 -7.69 1.83
N ARG A 70 -4.27 -8.84 1.40
CA ARG A 70 -3.47 -10.06 1.23
C ARG A 70 -2.31 -9.84 0.25
N GLU A 71 -2.52 -9.14 -0.86
CA GLU A 71 -1.44 -8.79 -1.79
C GLU A 71 -0.46 -7.76 -1.19
N TRP A 72 -0.94 -6.84 -0.35
CA TRP A 72 -0.08 -5.90 0.39
C TRP A 72 0.93 -6.63 1.27
N TYR A 73 0.53 -7.72 1.91
CA TYR A 73 1.38 -8.55 2.76
C TYR A 73 2.51 -9.27 2.00
N THR A 74 2.47 -9.38 0.68
CA THR A 74 3.53 -10.02 -0.11
C THR A 74 4.81 -9.18 -0.21
N HIS A 75 4.75 -7.89 0.10
CA HIS A 75 5.91 -6.99 0.07
C HIS A 75 6.65 -7.00 1.41
N ILE A 76 7.63 -7.89 1.54
CA ILE A 76 8.38 -8.14 2.78
C ILE A 76 9.77 -7.50 2.83
N GLY A 77 10.25 -6.92 1.71
CA GLY A 77 11.53 -6.22 1.67
C GLY A 77 11.57 -5.06 2.66
N GLY A 78 12.71 -4.88 3.37
CA GLY A 78 12.85 -3.82 4.37
C GLY A 78 12.10 -4.06 5.68
N GLN A 79 11.64 -5.29 5.93
CA GLN A 79 10.99 -5.73 7.19
C GLN A 79 9.79 -4.85 7.60
N PRO A 80 8.78 -4.71 6.75
CA PRO A 80 7.58 -3.96 7.12
C PRO A 80 6.83 -4.64 8.27
N THR A 81 6.25 -3.83 9.17
CA THR A 81 5.42 -4.31 10.28
C THR A 81 3.95 -4.01 9.99
N ARG A 82 3.04 -4.94 10.32
CA ARG A 82 1.61 -4.83 10.01
C ARG A 82 0.77 -5.48 11.09
N LEU A 83 -0.34 -4.83 11.43
CA LEU A 83 -1.41 -5.39 12.26
C LEU A 83 -2.73 -5.18 11.53
N GLN A 84 -3.44 -6.27 11.28
CA GLN A 84 -4.74 -6.26 10.62
C GLN A 84 -5.86 -6.47 11.62
N ALA A 85 -7.02 -5.86 11.37
CA ALA A 85 -8.26 -6.15 12.05
C ALA A 85 -8.52 -7.66 12.07
N SER A 86 -8.61 -8.23 13.27
CA SER A 86 -8.66 -9.69 13.43
C SER A 86 -10.09 -10.20 13.33
N THR A 87 -10.33 -11.12 12.39
CA THR A 87 -11.61 -11.82 12.24
C THR A 87 -11.97 -12.74 13.42
N ARG A 88 -11.02 -12.95 14.37
CA ARG A 88 -11.28 -13.70 15.62
C ARG A 88 -11.96 -12.85 16.68
N TYR A 89 -11.77 -11.51 16.63
CA TYR A 89 -12.25 -10.59 17.67
C TYR A 89 -13.37 -9.68 17.18
N ILE A 90 -13.44 -9.40 15.89
CA ILE A 90 -14.48 -8.55 15.31
C ILE A 90 -15.74 -9.39 15.15
N ASP A 91 -16.86 -8.80 15.55
CA ASP A 91 -18.16 -9.39 15.40
C ASP A 91 -18.73 -9.04 14.01
N TYR A 92 -19.12 -10.05 13.26
CA TYR A 92 -19.76 -9.93 11.95
C TYR A 92 -21.24 -10.35 11.98
N GLU A 93 -21.82 -10.55 13.17
CA GLU A 93 -23.24 -10.89 13.35
C GLU A 93 -24.16 -9.88 12.68
N HIS A 94 -23.79 -8.59 12.75
CA HIS A 94 -24.54 -7.50 12.14
C HIS A 94 -24.12 -7.17 10.70
N GLY A 95 -23.30 -8.01 10.09
CA GLY A 95 -22.82 -7.86 8.73
C GLY A 95 -21.40 -7.30 8.60
N PHE A 96 -20.99 -7.08 7.37
CA PHE A 96 -19.70 -6.51 7.01
C PHE A 96 -19.86 -5.61 5.77
N ASP A 97 -19.02 -4.58 5.68
CA ASP A 97 -18.89 -3.79 4.47
C ASP A 97 -18.04 -4.55 3.43
N TYR A 98 -18.27 -4.27 2.14
CA TYR A 98 -17.57 -4.96 1.06
C TYR A 98 -17.30 -4.04 -0.14
N VAL A 99 -16.21 -4.30 -0.82
CA VAL A 99 -15.81 -3.62 -2.05
C VAL A 99 -16.51 -4.26 -3.24
N THR A 100 -17.22 -3.45 -4.04
CA THR A 100 -17.79 -3.88 -5.32
C THR A 100 -16.75 -3.61 -6.43
N PRO A 101 -16.24 -4.67 -7.12
CA PRO A 101 -15.30 -4.48 -8.23
C PRO A 101 -15.90 -3.68 -9.39
N PRO A 102 -15.12 -2.85 -10.13
CA PRO A 102 -15.63 -1.99 -11.19
C PRO A 102 -16.42 -2.74 -12.25
N SER A 103 -15.94 -3.89 -12.73
CA SER A 103 -16.62 -4.70 -13.74
C SER A 103 -18.00 -5.25 -13.30
N ILE A 104 -18.24 -5.31 -11.98
CA ILE A 104 -19.53 -5.65 -11.37
C ILE A 104 -20.36 -4.38 -11.22
N ALA A 105 -19.79 -3.31 -10.69
CA ALA A 105 -20.48 -2.04 -10.44
C ALA A 105 -21.06 -1.41 -11.72
N GLU A 106 -20.35 -1.54 -12.84
CA GLU A 106 -20.75 -1.02 -14.16
C GLU A 106 -21.96 -1.77 -14.78
N ARG A 107 -22.37 -2.91 -14.24
CA ARG A 107 -23.42 -3.76 -14.78
C ARG A 107 -24.50 -4.00 -13.72
N SER A 108 -25.65 -3.36 -13.84
CA SER A 108 -26.72 -3.42 -12.84
C SER A 108 -27.14 -4.86 -12.47
N ALA A 109 -27.29 -5.75 -13.46
CA ALA A 109 -27.61 -7.15 -13.23
C ALA A 109 -26.50 -7.90 -12.45
N ALA A 110 -25.24 -7.67 -12.79
CA ALA A 110 -24.11 -8.27 -12.08
C ALA A 110 -23.99 -7.73 -10.64
N LYS A 111 -24.27 -6.44 -10.46
CA LYS A 111 -24.29 -5.82 -9.13
C LYS A 111 -25.37 -6.42 -8.25
N ALA A 112 -26.59 -6.61 -8.79
CA ALA A 112 -27.69 -7.21 -8.04
C ALA A 112 -27.33 -8.63 -7.55
N VAL A 113 -26.75 -9.47 -8.42
CA VAL A 113 -26.29 -10.82 -8.05
C VAL A 113 -25.17 -10.77 -7.00
N TYR A 114 -24.25 -9.82 -7.12
CA TYR A 114 -23.16 -9.68 -6.16
C TYR A 114 -23.65 -9.22 -4.78
N ASP A 115 -24.58 -8.24 -4.74
CA ASP A 115 -25.18 -7.76 -3.49
C ASP A 115 -26.02 -8.87 -2.82
N GLU A 116 -26.76 -9.66 -3.60
CA GLU A 116 -27.50 -10.84 -3.10
C GLU A 116 -26.53 -11.88 -2.50
N LEU A 117 -25.42 -12.17 -3.17
CA LEU A 117 -24.38 -13.07 -2.64
C LEU A 117 -23.85 -12.58 -1.31
N MET A 118 -23.51 -11.29 -1.19
CA MET A 118 -23.01 -10.72 0.06
C MET A 118 -24.04 -10.78 1.18
N ALA A 119 -25.30 -10.49 0.89
CA ALA A 119 -26.41 -10.58 1.84
C ALA A 119 -26.64 -12.02 2.32
N GLU A 120 -26.57 -13.02 1.44
CA GLU A 120 -26.70 -14.43 1.83
C GLU A 120 -25.51 -14.90 2.70
N ILE A 121 -24.28 -14.45 2.41
CA ILE A 121 -23.14 -14.74 3.28
C ILE A 121 -23.37 -14.16 4.67
N GLN A 122 -23.76 -12.90 4.80
CA GLN A 122 -24.05 -12.24 6.08
C GLN A 122 -25.12 -13.00 6.87
N LYS A 123 -26.21 -13.37 6.21
CA LYS A 123 -27.32 -14.15 6.79
C LYS A 123 -26.86 -15.52 7.31
N HIS A 124 -25.99 -16.21 6.56
CA HIS A 124 -25.47 -17.51 6.98
C HIS A 124 -24.46 -17.42 8.11
N LEU A 125 -23.62 -16.37 8.16
CA LEU A 125 -22.73 -16.11 9.28
C LEU A 125 -23.51 -15.89 10.59
N ALA A 126 -24.57 -15.05 10.55
CA ALA A 126 -25.45 -14.84 11.70
C ALA A 126 -26.13 -16.15 12.16
N ARG A 127 -26.48 -17.06 11.24
CA ARG A 127 -27.04 -18.38 11.59
C ARG A 127 -26.00 -19.29 12.25
N LEU A 128 -24.75 -19.28 11.81
CA LEU A 128 -23.67 -20.05 12.44
C LEU A 128 -23.42 -19.56 13.86
N ASP A 129 -23.42 -18.24 14.06
CA ASP A 129 -23.30 -17.63 15.38
C ASP A 129 -24.46 -18.04 16.33
N ALA A 130 -25.70 -17.96 15.85
CA ALA A 130 -26.87 -18.40 16.59
C ALA A 130 -26.87 -19.91 16.97
N LEU A 131 -26.12 -20.73 16.23
CA LEU A 131 -25.87 -22.15 16.53
C LEU A 131 -24.70 -22.37 17.50
N GLY A 132 -24.06 -21.30 17.99
CA GLY A 132 -22.95 -21.35 18.92
C GLY A 132 -21.61 -21.72 18.30
N VAL A 133 -21.46 -21.58 16.96
CA VAL A 133 -20.17 -21.75 16.29
C VAL A 133 -19.21 -20.61 16.69
N SER A 134 -17.96 -20.94 16.95
CA SER A 134 -16.97 -19.92 17.34
C SER A 134 -16.77 -18.89 16.23
N ARG A 135 -16.50 -17.63 16.59
CA ARG A 135 -16.17 -16.57 15.61
C ARG A 135 -15.00 -16.94 14.72
N GLU A 136 -13.99 -17.61 15.27
CA GLU A 136 -12.80 -18.05 14.54
C GLU A 136 -13.18 -19.02 13.42
N ASP A 137 -14.13 -19.92 13.65
CA ASP A 137 -14.56 -20.90 12.68
C ASP A 137 -15.56 -20.29 11.66
N SER A 138 -16.53 -19.51 12.13
CA SER A 138 -17.50 -18.85 11.24
C SER A 138 -16.84 -17.85 10.29
N ALA A 139 -15.77 -17.19 10.72
CA ALA A 139 -14.99 -16.27 9.91
C ALA A 139 -14.35 -16.90 8.66
N MET A 140 -14.26 -18.23 8.59
CA MET A 140 -13.86 -18.94 7.35
C MET A 140 -14.83 -18.71 6.19
N GLY A 141 -16.08 -18.33 6.48
CA GLY A 141 -17.08 -17.96 5.49
C GLY A 141 -16.97 -16.53 4.97
N LEU A 142 -16.10 -15.68 5.51
CA LEU A 142 -15.97 -14.29 5.09
C LEU A 142 -15.38 -14.18 3.68
N PRO A 143 -15.95 -13.31 2.80
CA PRO A 143 -15.51 -13.19 1.42
C PRO A 143 -14.23 -12.35 1.32
N LEU A 144 -13.40 -12.61 0.32
CA LEU A 144 -12.23 -11.79 0.01
C LEU A 144 -12.57 -10.33 -0.34
N GLY A 145 -13.81 -10.07 -0.74
CA GLY A 145 -14.30 -8.72 -1.03
C GLY A 145 -14.65 -7.90 0.19
N MET A 146 -14.69 -8.50 1.40
CA MET A 146 -15.02 -7.76 2.61
C MET A 146 -13.98 -6.67 2.88
N GLU A 147 -14.44 -5.52 3.37
CA GLU A 147 -13.54 -4.44 3.78
C GLU A 147 -12.81 -4.78 5.07
N THR A 148 -11.56 -4.33 5.17
CA THR A 148 -10.76 -4.53 6.36
C THR A 148 -9.96 -3.27 6.70
N ARG A 149 -9.35 -3.27 7.89
CA ARG A 149 -8.46 -2.21 8.36
C ARG A 149 -7.12 -2.80 8.74
N ILE A 150 -6.03 -2.11 8.35
CA ILE A 150 -4.69 -2.45 8.80
C ILE A 150 -3.92 -1.19 9.23
N VAL A 151 -3.05 -1.34 10.20
CA VAL A 151 -1.98 -0.38 10.48
C VAL A 151 -0.66 -1.01 10.05
N CYS A 152 0.21 -0.23 9.44
CA CYS A 152 1.49 -0.75 8.99
C CYS A 152 2.60 0.30 8.98
N LYS A 153 3.81 -0.19 9.05
CA LYS A 153 5.04 0.57 8.91
C LYS A 153 5.81 0.04 7.71
N HIS A 154 6.24 0.92 6.84
CA HIS A 154 7.11 0.63 5.71
C HIS A 154 8.25 1.65 5.66
N ASN A 155 9.46 1.23 5.33
CA ASN A 155 10.49 2.19 5.00
C ASN A 155 10.41 2.64 3.53
N LEU A 156 11.09 3.73 3.20
CA LEU A 156 11.08 4.31 1.85
C LEU A 156 11.53 3.30 0.80
N ARG A 157 12.59 2.50 1.05
CA ARG A 157 13.07 1.49 0.10
C ARG A 157 11.98 0.49 -0.27
N ASN A 158 11.25 -0.02 0.73
CA ASN A 158 10.16 -0.95 0.50
C ASN A 158 9.04 -0.32 -0.35
N LEU A 159 8.65 0.94 -0.05
CA LEU A 159 7.65 1.66 -0.82
C LEU A 159 8.08 1.93 -2.27
N MET A 160 9.36 2.26 -2.50
CA MET A 160 9.91 2.40 -3.86
C MET A 160 9.85 1.07 -4.63
N ASP A 161 10.20 -0.06 -3.99
CA ASP A 161 10.11 -1.37 -4.62
C ASP A 161 8.67 -1.79 -4.90
N MET A 162 7.73 -1.46 -4.00
CA MET A 162 6.29 -1.63 -4.22
C MET A 162 5.80 -0.80 -5.40
N SER A 163 6.22 0.46 -5.52
CA SER A 163 5.83 1.36 -6.61
C SER A 163 6.17 0.76 -7.98
N ARG A 164 7.35 0.19 -8.12
CA ARG A 164 7.82 -0.44 -9.35
C ARG A 164 6.89 -1.53 -9.87
N GLN A 165 6.27 -2.28 -8.96
CA GLN A 165 5.35 -3.36 -9.29
C GLN A 165 3.90 -2.90 -9.36
N ARG A 166 3.46 -2.08 -8.41
CA ARG A 166 2.03 -1.79 -8.18
C ARG A 166 1.50 -0.59 -8.95
N MET A 167 2.39 0.27 -9.45
CA MET A 167 2.01 1.33 -10.41
C MET A 167 1.96 0.83 -11.87
N CYS A 168 2.29 -0.43 -12.13
CA CYS A 168 2.12 -1.07 -13.44
C CYS A 168 0.63 -1.30 -13.73
N SER A 169 0.18 -1.10 -14.98
CA SER A 169 -1.21 -1.35 -15.40
C SER A 169 -1.65 -2.81 -15.26
N ARG A 170 -0.70 -3.75 -15.16
CA ARG A 170 -0.97 -5.18 -14.91
C ARG A 170 -1.27 -5.52 -13.45
N ALA A 171 -0.95 -4.62 -12.52
CA ALA A 171 -1.32 -4.81 -11.12
C ALA A 171 -2.84 -4.79 -10.95
N TYR A 172 -3.33 -5.49 -9.95
CA TYR A 172 -4.77 -5.51 -9.62
C TYR A 172 -5.30 -4.09 -9.44
N HIS A 173 -6.47 -3.81 -9.99
CA HIS A 173 -7.01 -2.44 -10.09
C HIS A 173 -7.14 -1.76 -8.74
N GLU A 174 -7.64 -2.47 -7.72
CA GLU A 174 -7.80 -1.94 -6.36
C GLU A 174 -6.45 -1.64 -5.73
N TYR A 175 -5.41 -2.47 -6.00
CA TYR A 175 -4.05 -2.18 -5.52
C TYR A 175 -3.49 -0.91 -6.15
N ARG A 176 -3.73 -0.70 -7.45
CA ARG A 176 -3.31 0.54 -8.11
C ARG A 176 -4.00 1.76 -7.51
N ALA A 177 -5.30 1.65 -7.20
CA ALA A 177 -6.06 2.71 -6.53
C ALA A 177 -5.49 3.00 -5.13
N LEU A 178 -5.29 1.96 -4.30
CA LEU A 178 -4.67 2.07 -2.98
C LEU A 178 -3.30 2.75 -3.06
N PHE A 179 -2.44 2.32 -3.99
CA PHE A 179 -1.10 2.88 -4.13
C PHE A 179 -1.12 4.33 -4.65
N SER A 180 -2.09 4.69 -5.49
CA SER A 180 -2.34 6.07 -5.92
C SER A 180 -2.80 6.95 -4.75
N ASP A 181 -3.68 6.43 -3.89
CA ASP A 181 -4.12 7.11 -2.67
C ASP A 181 -2.94 7.33 -1.71
N LEU A 182 -2.08 6.32 -1.52
CA LEU A 182 -0.86 6.44 -0.74
C LEU A 182 0.06 7.55 -1.28
N CYS A 183 0.30 7.58 -2.59
CA CYS A 183 1.12 8.60 -3.22
C CYS A 183 0.55 10.00 -2.97
N ARG A 184 -0.78 10.19 -3.11
CA ARG A 184 -1.46 11.46 -2.86
C ARG A 184 -1.28 11.92 -1.41
N GLU A 185 -1.53 11.03 -0.45
CA GLU A 185 -1.44 11.35 0.97
C GLU A 185 0.00 11.64 1.41
N LEU A 186 1.00 10.91 0.90
CA LEU A 186 2.41 11.20 1.16
C LEU A 186 2.83 12.53 0.54
N SER A 187 2.44 12.83 -0.69
CA SER A 187 2.75 14.11 -1.34
C SER A 187 2.15 15.29 -0.57
N GLY A 188 0.97 15.12 0.03
CA GLY A 188 0.36 16.13 0.90
C GLY A 188 0.96 16.23 2.30
N TYR A 189 1.78 15.27 2.72
CA TYR A 189 2.33 15.20 4.08
C TYR A 189 3.51 16.14 4.30
N SER A 190 4.42 16.27 3.31
CA SER A 190 5.52 17.26 3.32
C SER A 190 6.10 17.49 1.93
N GLU A 191 6.81 18.61 1.74
CA GLU A 191 7.51 18.94 0.49
C GLU A 191 8.55 17.88 0.10
N GLU A 192 9.28 17.32 1.06
CA GLU A 192 10.26 16.27 0.78
C GLU A 192 9.57 14.95 0.33
N TRP A 193 8.38 14.64 0.85
CA TRP A 193 7.60 13.52 0.35
C TRP A 193 7.00 13.79 -1.02
N GLU A 194 6.52 15.01 -1.29
CA GLU A 194 6.06 15.40 -2.63
C GLU A 194 7.16 15.19 -3.67
N TYR A 195 8.37 15.68 -3.38
CA TYR A 195 9.54 15.47 -4.23
C TYR A 195 9.87 13.98 -4.40
N THR A 196 9.94 13.24 -3.31
CA THR A 196 10.29 11.81 -3.33
C THR A 196 9.28 10.98 -4.13
N VAL A 197 7.99 11.21 -3.92
CA VAL A 197 6.92 10.51 -4.65
C VAL A 197 6.96 10.84 -6.13
N SER A 198 7.09 12.12 -6.50
CA SER A 198 7.06 12.54 -7.90
C SER A 198 8.26 12.04 -8.71
N HIS A 199 9.43 11.87 -8.09
CA HIS A 199 10.67 11.50 -8.78
C HIS A 199 11.02 10.02 -8.69
N TYR A 200 10.65 9.34 -7.60
CA TYR A 200 11.14 7.98 -7.33
C TYR A 200 10.04 6.91 -7.24
N PHE A 201 8.75 7.29 -7.10
CA PHE A 201 7.65 6.32 -7.14
C PHE A 201 7.14 6.19 -8.57
N MET A 202 7.54 5.10 -9.21
CA MET A 202 7.20 4.87 -10.62
C MET A 202 7.16 3.38 -10.96
N PRO A 203 6.42 2.98 -12.01
CA PRO A 203 6.46 1.59 -12.48
C PRO A 203 7.84 1.24 -13.02
N LYS A 204 8.23 -0.03 -12.87
CA LYS A 204 9.56 -0.54 -13.28
C LYS A 204 9.95 -0.12 -14.70
N CYS A 205 9.01 -0.14 -15.64
CA CYS A 205 9.29 0.22 -17.02
C CYS A 205 9.82 1.66 -17.20
N ARG A 206 9.39 2.61 -16.36
CA ARG A 206 9.92 3.98 -16.37
C ARG A 206 11.35 4.05 -15.85
N SER A 207 11.68 3.29 -14.80
CA SER A 207 13.02 3.30 -14.22
C SER A 207 14.08 2.64 -15.10
N ILE A 208 13.68 1.70 -16.00
CA ILE A 208 14.61 0.98 -16.87
C ILE A 208 14.52 1.39 -18.36
N GLY A 209 13.60 2.30 -18.70
CA GLY A 209 13.47 2.85 -20.07
C GLY A 209 12.69 1.99 -21.06
N PHE A 210 12.28 0.76 -20.70
CA PHE A 210 11.50 -0.15 -21.56
C PHE A 210 10.51 -0.98 -20.78
N CYS A 211 9.50 -1.54 -21.47
CA CYS A 211 8.55 -2.47 -20.85
C CYS A 211 9.12 -3.89 -20.82
N PRO A 212 9.35 -4.49 -19.63
CA PRO A 212 9.88 -5.85 -19.52
C PRO A 212 8.80 -6.93 -19.69
N GLU A 213 7.54 -6.54 -19.84
CA GLU A 213 6.42 -7.46 -19.89
C GLU A 213 6.19 -8.00 -21.32
N LYS A 214 5.80 -9.29 -21.42
CA LYS A 214 5.48 -9.94 -22.69
C LYS A 214 4.40 -9.20 -23.49
N HIS A 215 3.43 -8.60 -22.78
CA HIS A 215 2.35 -7.79 -23.37
C HIS A 215 2.43 -6.38 -22.77
N SER A 216 3.01 -5.45 -23.53
CA SER A 216 3.12 -4.04 -23.14
C SER A 216 1.73 -3.36 -23.11
N CYS A 217 1.56 -2.42 -22.17
CA CYS A 217 0.40 -1.51 -22.15
C CYS A 217 0.61 -0.25 -22.99
N GLY A 218 1.73 -0.13 -23.71
CA GLY A 218 2.07 1.03 -24.55
C GLY A 218 2.73 2.21 -23.81
N ARG A 219 2.85 2.16 -22.48
CA ARG A 219 3.46 3.27 -21.69
C ARG A 219 4.94 3.47 -22.01
N MET A 220 5.65 2.40 -22.25
CA MET A 220 7.08 2.39 -22.63
C MET A 220 7.27 1.41 -23.79
N PRO A 221 8.30 1.61 -24.66
CA PRO A 221 8.62 0.67 -25.74
C PRO A 221 8.89 -0.75 -25.18
N PRO A 222 8.67 -1.80 -25.97
CA PRO A 222 9.09 -3.14 -25.59
C PRO A 222 10.63 -3.20 -25.49
N ARG A 223 11.13 -4.25 -24.85
CA ARG A 223 12.58 -4.57 -24.86
C ARG A 223 12.97 -4.96 -26.30
N GLU A 224 14.02 -4.37 -26.81
CA GLU A 224 14.65 -4.77 -28.06
C GLU A 224 15.25 -6.19 -27.95
#